data_90a8c34020bf2a3c6b8e9f46436b0f11
#
_entry.id   90a8c34020bf2a3c6b8e9f46436b0f11
#
_cell.length_a   1.000
_cell.length_b   1.000
_cell.length_c   1.000
_cell.angle_alpha   90.00
_cell.angle_beta   90.00
_cell.angle_gamma   90.00
#
_symmetry.space_group_name_H-M   'P 1'
#
loop_
_entity.id
_entity.type
_entity.pdbx_description
1 polymer ?
#
loop_
_entity_poly.entity_id
_entity_poly.type
_entity_poly.pdbx_seq_one_letter_code
_entity_poly.pdbx_strand_id
1 'polypeptide(L)'
;HKATLEEALGSKEAITLLAEQAGDMVAYLLATEDQHLKGDLIVLRLAVRPAFQGQGYGSILIAALKDLAVQKEKKAIWIDCSEDLLSYFAQQGFRDEAESDRGVHMVWERK
;
A
#
# COMPACT_ATOMS: atom_id res chain seq x y z
N HIS A 1 -13.39 -8.26 -10.17
CA HIS A 1 -11.99 -8.28 -9.85
C HIS A 1 -11.66 -7.83 -8.45
N LYS A 2 -12.20 -6.71 -7.99
CA LYS A 2 -12.00 -6.28 -6.63
C LYS A 2 -12.54 -7.33 -5.65
N ALA A 3 -13.76 -7.79 -5.87
CA ALA A 3 -14.37 -8.81 -5.02
C ALA A 3 -13.58 -10.13 -5.08
N THR A 4 -13.10 -10.50 -6.26
CA THR A 4 -12.30 -11.70 -6.44
C THR A 4 -11.00 -11.65 -5.64
N LEU A 5 -10.33 -10.50 -5.65
CA LEU A 5 -9.09 -10.33 -4.88
C LEU A 5 -9.36 -10.43 -3.38
N GLU A 6 -10.44 -9.84 -2.91
CA GLU A 6 -10.82 -9.93 -1.51
C GLU A 6 -11.13 -11.37 -1.10
N GLU A 7 -11.82 -12.11 -1.95
CA GLU A 7 -12.12 -13.52 -1.72
C GLU A 7 -10.85 -14.35 -1.67
N ALA A 8 -9.90 -14.10 -2.56
CA ALA A 8 -8.64 -14.81 -2.60
C ALA A 8 -7.83 -14.62 -1.35
N LEU A 9 -7.93 -13.46 -0.71
CA LEU A 9 -7.25 -13.19 0.55
C LEU A 9 -7.97 -13.81 1.74
N GLY A 10 -9.26 -14.13 1.60
CA GLY A 10 -10.04 -14.71 2.68
C GLY A 10 -10.17 -13.81 3.88
N SER A 11 -10.14 -12.49 3.68
CA SER A 11 -10.13 -11.53 4.76
C SER A 11 -11.18 -10.45 4.54
N LYS A 12 -11.95 -10.15 5.59
CA LYS A 12 -12.91 -9.04 5.57
C LYS A 12 -12.20 -7.69 5.72
N GLU A 13 -10.97 -7.71 6.19
CA GLU A 13 -10.19 -6.50 6.42
C GLU A 13 -9.29 -6.15 5.25
N ALA A 14 -9.38 -6.91 4.17
CA ALA A 14 -8.60 -6.61 2.97
C ALA A 14 -9.08 -5.31 2.35
N ILE A 15 -8.12 -4.46 1.98
CA ILE A 15 -8.38 -3.18 1.33
C ILE A 15 -7.84 -3.27 -0.08
N THR A 16 -8.69 -2.98 -1.04
CA THR A 16 -8.30 -2.93 -2.45
C THR A 16 -8.61 -1.54 -2.97
N LEU A 17 -7.59 -0.82 -3.42
CA LEU A 17 -7.74 0.49 -4.03
C LEU A 17 -7.37 0.39 -5.50
N LEU A 18 -8.19 0.97 -6.34
CA LEU A 18 -8.00 0.94 -7.79
C LEU A 18 -7.94 2.35 -8.34
N ALA A 19 -7.05 2.56 -9.29
CA ALA A 19 -7.03 3.79 -10.08
C ALA A 19 -7.42 3.44 -11.51
N GLU A 20 -8.32 4.22 -12.08
CA GLU A 20 -8.82 4.00 -13.44
C GLU A 20 -8.62 5.24 -14.29
N GLN A 21 -8.43 5.01 -15.58
CA GLN A 21 -8.40 6.07 -16.57
C GLN A 21 -9.16 5.59 -17.79
N ALA A 22 -10.16 6.37 -18.23
CA ALA A 22 -10.99 6.05 -19.38
C ALA A 22 -11.65 4.65 -19.27
N GLY A 23 -12.01 4.24 -18.06
CA GLY A 23 -12.65 2.96 -17.81
C GLY A 23 -11.71 1.79 -17.62
N ASP A 24 -10.40 1.98 -17.79
CA ASP A 24 -9.41 0.92 -17.63
C ASP A 24 -8.66 1.07 -16.30
N MET A 25 -8.43 -0.06 -15.63
CA MET A 25 -7.63 -0.06 -14.42
C MET A 25 -6.16 0.16 -14.79
N VAL A 26 -5.54 1.19 -14.23
CA VAL A 26 -4.16 1.53 -14.53
C VAL A 26 -3.22 1.28 -13.35
N ALA A 27 -3.76 1.18 -12.14
CA ALA A 27 -2.97 0.92 -10.94
C ALA A 27 -3.84 0.30 -9.85
N TYR A 28 -3.23 -0.43 -8.93
CA TYR A 28 -3.94 -0.92 -7.77
C TYR A 28 -3.02 -1.04 -6.57
N LEU A 29 -3.64 -1.02 -5.40
CA LEU A 29 -2.96 -1.23 -4.12
C LEU A 29 -3.79 -2.23 -3.33
N LEU A 30 -3.11 -3.21 -2.75
CA LEU A 30 -3.72 -4.24 -1.93
C LEU A 30 -3.09 -4.19 -0.55
N ALA A 31 -3.91 -4.09 0.48
CA ALA A 31 -3.45 -4.00 1.86
C ALA A 31 -4.36 -4.81 2.77
N THR A 32 -3.86 -5.15 3.94
CA THR A 32 -4.65 -5.86 4.95
C THR A 32 -4.23 -5.42 6.34
N GLU A 33 -5.04 -5.75 7.34
CA GLU A 33 -4.65 -5.53 8.72
C GLU A 33 -3.63 -6.57 9.17
N ASP A 34 -2.67 -6.14 9.98
CA ASP A 34 -1.75 -7.06 10.61
C ASP A 34 -2.45 -7.74 11.77
N GLN A 35 -2.49 -9.08 11.76
CA GLN A 35 -3.14 -9.86 12.80
C GLN A 35 -2.40 -9.80 14.13
N HIS A 36 -1.11 -9.53 14.09
CA HIS A 36 -0.27 -9.49 15.29
C HIS A 36 -0.15 -8.09 15.87
N LEU A 37 -0.24 -7.06 15.03
CA LEU A 37 -0.12 -5.67 15.43
C LEU A 37 -1.44 -4.96 15.14
N LYS A 38 -2.38 -5.13 16.03
CA LYS A 38 -3.70 -4.50 15.90
C LYS A 38 -3.55 -3.01 15.73
N GLY A 39 -4.15 -2.46 14.70
CA GLY A 39 -4.06 -1.05 14.41
C GLY A 39 -3.05 -0.70 13.34
N ASP A 40 -2.41 -1.69 12.75
CA ASP A 40 -1.48 -1.47 11.64
C ASP A 40 -2.05 -2.06 10.36
N LEU A 41 -1.68 -1.46 9.24
CA LEU A 41 -1.98 -1.98 7.92
C LEU A 41 -0.68 -2.42 7.25
N ILE A 42 -0.76 -3.45 6.42
CA ILE A 42 0.38 -3.91 5.63
C ILE A 42 -0.01 -3.84 4.16
N VAL A 43 0.83 -3.17 3.37
CA VAL A 43 0.66 -3.17 1.91
C VAL A 43 1.23 -4.46 1.37
N LEU A 44 0.37 -5.25 0.75
CA LEU A 44 0.75 -6.53 0.16
C LEU A 44 1.23 -6.36 -1.28
N ARG A 45 0.65 -5.40 -1.99
CA ARG A 45 1.01 -5.16 -3.38
C ARG A 45 0.62 -3.75 -3.80
N LEU A 46 1.48 -3.12 -4.57
CA LEU A 46 1.22 -1.85 -5.23
C LEU A 46 1.77 -1.97 -6.64
N ALA A 47 0.93 -1.79 -7.63
CA ALA A 47 1.34 -1.94 -9.01
C ALA A 47 0.72 -0.85 -9.88
N VAL A 48 1.51 -0.35 -10.83
CA VAL A 48 1.07 0.63 -11.82
C VAL A 48 1.45 0.06 -13.18
N ARG A 49 0.51 0.06 -14.13
CA ARG A 49 0.80 -0.42 -15.49
C ARG A 49 1.98 0.37 -16.06
N PRO A 50 2.90 -0.31 -16.79
CA PRO A 50 4.10 0.37 -17.29
C PRO A 50 3.82 1.65 -18.07
N ALA A 51 2.76 1.68 -18.89
CA ALA A 51 2.41 2.85 -19.69
C ALA A 51 1.98 4.05 -18.83
N PHE A 52 1.66 3.82 -17.54
CA PHE A 52 1.15 4.85 -16.65
C PHE A 52 2.08 5.16 -15.49
N GLN A 53 3.25 4.56 -15.46
CA GLN A 53 4.25 4.84 -14.42
C GLN A 53 4.79 6.26 -14.60
N GLY A 54 5.19 6.87 -13.48
CA GLY A 54 5.72 8.22 -13.49
C GLY A 54 4.66 9.31 -13.56
N GLN A 55 3.38 8.96 -13.48
CA GLN A 55 2.28 9.93 -13.56
C GLN A 55 1.58 10.19 -12.22
N GLY A 56 2.10 9.62 -11.14
CA GLY A 56 1.60 9.88 -9.81
C GLY A 56 0.51 8.94 -9.31
N TYR A 57 0.17 7.90 -10.04
CA TYR A 57 -0.89 6.97 -9.62
C TYR A 57 -0.54 6.24 -8.33
N GLY A 58 0.71 5.80 -8.19
CA GLY A 58 1.15 5.14 -6.96
C GLY A 58 1.01 6.05 -5.75
N SER A 59 1.40 7.31 -5.91
CA SER A 59 1.32 8.30 -4.82
C SER A 59 -0.14 8.58 -4.45
N ILE A 60 -1.03 8.63 -5.43
CA ILE A 60 -2.46 8.81 -5.18
C ILE A 60 -3.02 7.65 -4.37
N LEU A 61 -2.66 6.42 -4.72
CA LEU A 61 -3.12 5.24 -4.00
C LEU A 61 -2.57 5.20 -2.56
N ILE A 62 -1.32 5.56 -2.38
CA ILE A 62 -0.72 5.64 -1.04
C ILE A 62 -1.42 6.71 -0.20
N ALA A 63 -1.68 7.87 -0.78
CA ALA A 63 -2.40 8.94 -0.08
C ALA A 63 -3.80 8.48 0.33
N ALA A 64 -4.50 7.78 -0.55
CA ALA A 64 -5.82 7.24 -0.24
C ALA A 64 -5.75 6.22 0.89
N LEU A 65 -4.72 5.38 0.92
CA LEU A 65 -4.54 4.43 2.01
C LEU A 65 -4.26 5.13 3.34
N LYS A 66 -3.48 6.20 3.33
CA LYS A 66 -3.25 7.00 4.53
C LYS A 66 -4.54 7.60 5.07
N ASP A 67 -5.39 8.10 4.18
CA ASP A 67 -6.69 8.63 4.58
C ASP A 67 -7.57 7.55 5.21
N LEU A 68 -7.57 6.36 4.63
CA LEU A 68 -8.30 5.23 5.20
C LEU A 68 -7.73 4.83 6.57
N ALA A 69 -6.42 4.86 6.72
CA ALA A 69 -5.78 4.54 8.00
C ALA A 69 -6.25 5.51 9.09
N VAL A 70 -6.32 6.79 8.76
CA VAL A 70 -6.83 7.80 9.71
C VAL A 70 -8.30 7.52 10.04
N GLN A 71 -9.14 7.29 9.03
CA GLN A 71 -10.57 7.03 9.23
C GLN A 71 -10.81 5.78 10.07
N LYS A 72 -10.00 4.76 9.88
CA LYS A 72 -10.13 3.48 10.60
C LYS A 72 -9.32 3.45 11.91
N GLU A 73 -8.71 4.56 12.26
CA GLU A 73 -7.90 4.71 13.47
C GLU A 73 -6.73 3.71 13.53
N LYS A 74 -6.15 3.42 12.37
CA LYS A 74 -4.94 2.58 12.29
C LYS A 74 -3.72 3.41 12.64
N LYS A 75 -2.73 2.81 13.29
CA LYS A 75 -1.55 3.52 13.77
C LYS A 75 -0.51 3.71 12.68
N ALA A 76 -0.33 2.72 11.83
CA ALA A 76 0.78 2.70 10.90
C ALA A 76 0.46 1.92 9.66
N ILE A 77 1.23 2.19 8.61
CA ILE A 77 1.19 1.43 7.36
C ILE A 77 2.61 0.90 7.13
N TRP A 78 2.72 -0.41 6.95
CA TRP A 78 3.98 -1.08 6.68
C TRP A 78 4.06 -1.53 5.24
N ILE A 79 5.26 -1.51 4.69
CA ILE A 79 5.52 -2.04 3.35
C ILE A 79 6.93 -2.61 3.29
N ASP A 80 7.07 -3.73 2.58
CA ASP A 80 8.39 -4.28 2.23
C ASP A 80 8.70 -3.83 0.83
N CYS A 81 9.83 -3.17 0.64
CA CYS A 81 10.21 -2.71 -0.69
C CYS A 81 11.67 -3.07 -0.98
N SER A 82 12.00 -3.13 -2.26
CA SER A 82 13.37 -3.32 -2.70
C SER A 82 14.16 -2.03 -2.51
N GLU A 83 15.49 -2.15 -2.47
CA GLU A 83 16.35 -1.01 -2.21
C GLU A 83 16.18 0.12 -3.23
N ASP A 84 15.88 -0.22 -4.48
CA ASP A 84 15.68 0.79 -5.53
C ASP A 84 14.42 1.63 -5.34
N LEU A 85 13.51 1.21 -4.47
CA LEU A 85 12.28 1.96 -4.17
C LEU A 85 12.32 2.73 -2.85
N LEU A 86 13.43 2.65 -2.11
CA LEU A 86 13.55 3.34 -0.83
C LEU A 86 13.30 4.84 -0.94
N SER A 87 13.92 5.47 -1.94
CA SER A 87 13.76 6.91 -2.16
C SER A 87 12.31 7.29 -2.42
N TYR A 88 11.64 6.48 -3.23
CA TYR A 88 10.24 6.72 -3.55
C TYR A 88 9.37 6.69 -2.29
N PHE A 89 9.50 5.64 -1.48
CA PHE A 89 8.68 5.53 -0.28
C PHE A 89 9.09 6.54 0.80
N ALA A 90 10.38 6.91 0.86
CA ALA A 90 10.80 7.97 1.76
C ALA A 90 10.09 9.29 1.42
N GLN A 91 9.93 9.59 0.13
CA GLN A 91 9.20 10.78 -0.30
C GLN A 91 7.72 10.71 0.06
N GLN A 92 7.18 9.50 0.23
CA GLN A 92 5.80 9.31 0.66
C GLN A 92 5.64 9.38 2.19
N GLY A 93 6.73 9.62 2.90
CA GLY A 93 6.69 9.75 4.35
C GLY A 93 6.97 8.47 5.13
N PHE A 94 7.43 7.44 4.45
CA PHE A 94 7.84 6.19 5.09
C PHE A 94 9.30 6.29 5.53
N ARG A 95 9.65 5.60 6.60
CA ARG A 95 11.03 5.51 7.05
C ARG A 95 11.47 4.05 7.13
N ASP A 96 12.78 3.84 7.02
CA ASP A 96 13.37 2.51 7.15
C ASP A 96 13.24 2.04 8.60
N GLU A 97 12.80 0.80 8.78
CA GLU A 97 12.71 0.22 10.12
C GLU A 97 13.65 -0.96 10.30
N ALA A 98 13.74 -1.82 9.28
CA ALA A 98 14.60 -3.00 9.35
C ALA A 98 14.89 -3.52 7.95
N GLU A 99 16.00 -4.22 7.81
CA GLU A 99 16.32 -4.94 6.58
C GLU A 99 15.90 -6.39 6.70
N SER A 100 15.54 -6.99 5.58
CA SER A 100 15.18 -8.40 5.51
C SER A 100 15.73 -8.99 4.22
N ASP A 101 15.62 -10.32 4.07
CA ASP A 101 16.05 -11.01 2.85
C ASP A 101 15.29 -10.55 1.62
N ARG A 102 14.10 -9.97 1.81
CA ARG A 102 13.22 -9.54 0.72
C ARG A 102 13.34 -8.06 0.41
N GLY A 103 14.18 -7.33 1.14
CA GLY A 103 14.33 -5.91 0.97
C GLY A 103 14.28 -5.18 2.31
N VAL A 104 13.65 -4.02 2.32
CA VAL A 104 13.61 -3.16 3.49
C VAL A 104 12.17 -3.01 3.97
N HIS A 105 11.97 -3.20 5.27
CA HIS A 105 10.69 -2.89 5.92
C HIS A 105 10.63 -1.39 6.14
N MET A 106 9.62 -0.76 5.62
CA MET A 106 9.40 0.66 5.82
C MET A 106 8.05 0.89 6.49
N VAL A 107 7.95 1.97 7.23
CA VAL A 107 6.74 2.28 7.98
C VAL A 107 6.39 3.75 7.88
N TRP A 108 5.11 4.03 7.73
CA TRP A 108 4.53 5.35 7.91
C TRP A 108 3.66 5.31 9.16
N GLU A 109 3.85 6.27 10.06
CA GLU A 109 3.07 6.33 11.28
C GLU A 109 2.14 7.53 11.27
N ARG A 110 0.92 7.28 11.69
CA ARG A 110 -0.09 8.33 11.86
C ARG A 110 0.31 9.23 13.03
N LYS A 111 0.17 10.52 12.81
CA LYS A 111 0.43 11.49 13.87
C LYS A 111 -0.79 11.77 14.71
#